data_b16e982c8ab1426c4a9ce0f9a315bf28
#
_entry.id   b16e982c8ab1426c4a9ce0f9a315bf28
#
_cell.length_a   1.000
_cell.length_b   1.000
_cell.length_c   1.000
_cell.angle_alpha   90.00
_cell.angle_beta   90.00
_cell.angle_gamma   90.00
#
_symmetry.space_group_name_H-M   'P 1'
#
loop_
_entity.id
_entity.type
_entity.pdbx_description
1 polymer ?
#
loop_
_entity_poly.entity_id
_entity_poly.type
_entity_poly.pdbx_seq_one_letter_code
_entity_poly.pdbx_strand_id
1 'polypeptide(L)'
;LHTNIGGILQSYALQTVLSRNGHDAIVLNRPFCSKPSVAKVLAKACCRLLKKMLGRETVPLFYDFKHYKEYTVISQHTEAFIEKNIHCRYYKRYTDIREADWDALVVGSDQIWRRNFNQKIENVFFDFAWDWKNVRRIAYAPSFGLDTWGYSDVETKNCAGLVKKFNLVTVREESAVGLCEKHLGVKPMHVLDPTMLLDRKDYEALTSEVKEKSDGDMLVYLLDPMESNLVTVKEVSAVLHHKPVSYTHLRAHETGAYL
;
A
#
# COMPACT_ATOMS: atom_id res chain seq x y z
N LEU A 1 5.41 3.03 0.21
CA LEU A 1 4.51 3.79 -0.65
C LEU A 1 4.92 3.60 -2.10
N HIS A 2 3.96 3.48 -3.01
CA HIS A 2 4.25 3.21 -4.42
C HIS A 2 3.27 3.98 -5.32
N THR A 3 2.52 3.26 -6.13
CA THR A 3 1.48 3.78 -7.03
C THR A 3 0.07 3.64 -6.45
N ASN A 4 -0.07 3.07 -5.25
CA ASN A 4 -1.35 2.96 -4.56
C ASN A 4 -1.71 4.30 -3.91
N ILE A 5 -2.53 5.10 -4.58
CA ILE A 5 -2.97 6.42 -4.10
C ILE A 5 -3.72 6.31 -2.77
N GLY A 6 -4.53 5.28 -2.58
CA GLY A 6 -5.21 5.06 -1.30
C GLY A 6 -4.22 4.96 -0.13
N GLY A 7 -3.20 4.10 -0.25
CA GLY A 7 -2.16 3.95 0.77
C GLY A 7 -1.30 5.21 0.96
N ILE A 8 -1.08 5.99 -0.12
CA ILE A 8 -0.37 7.27 -0.04
C ILE A 8 -1.20 8.29 0.76
N LEU A 9 -2.50 8.42 0.46
CA LEU A 9 -3.39 9.33 1.18
C LEU A 9 -3.59 8.92 2.64
N GLN A 10 -3.66 7.63 2.94
CA GLN A 10 -3.68 7.13 4.31
C GLN A 10 -2.42 7.53 5.09
N SER A 11 -1.25 7.40 4.48
CA SER A 11 0.02 7.79 5.10
C SER A 11 0.11 9.30 5.30
N TYR A 12 -0.31 10.08 4.31
CA TYR A 12 -0.41 11.54 4.40
C TYR A 12 -1.33 11.97 5.54
N ALA A 13 -2.53 11.40 5.60
CA ALA A 13 -3.52 11.75 6.61
C ALA A 13 -3.03 11.42 8.03
N LEU A 14 -2.54 10.20 8.24
CA LEU A 14 -2.03 9.81 9.55
C LEU A 14 -0.84 10.67 10.00
N GLN A 15 0.12 10.90 9.10
CA GLN A 15 1.27 11.76 9.38
C GLN A 15 0.83 13.18 9.72
N THR A 16 -0.10 13.75 8.95
CA THR A 16 -0.63 15.11 9.19
C THR A 16 -1.30 15.22 10.55
N VAL A 17 -2.14 14.25 10.92
CA VAL A 17 -2.79 14.24 12.24
C VAL A 17 -1.79 14.13 13.37
N LEU A 18 -0.82 13.22 13.25
CA LEU A 18 0.24 13.06 14.24
C LEU A 18 1.06 14.35 14.39
N SER A 19 1.46 14.97 13.28
CA SER A 19 2.22 16.24 13.30
C SER A 19 1.42 17.39 13.91
N ARG A 20 0.11 17.49 13.65
CA ARG A 20 -0.77 18.49 14.29
C ARG A 20 -0.89 18.28 15.80
N ASN A 21 -0.68 17.05 16.26
CA ASN A 21 -0.65 16.72 17.69
C ASN A 21 0.76 16.83 18.31
N GLY A 22 1.71 17.43 17.62
CA GLY A 22 3.06 17.69 18.12
C GLY A 22 4.05 16.55 18.03
N HIS A 23 3.76 15.52 17.23
CA HIS A 23 4.67 14.39 17.01
C HIS A 23 5.48 14.61 15.71
N ASP A 24 6.77 14.28 15.75
CA ASP A 24 7.59 14.17 14.54
C ASP A 24 7.35 12.80 13.88
N ALA A 25 6.37 12.76 12.99
CA ALA A 25 5.94 11.53 12.33
C ALA A 25 6.71 11.34 11.01
N ILE A 26 7.39 10.20 10.88
CA ILE A 26 8.17 9.85 9.70
C ILE A 26 7.64 8.54 9.11
N VAL A 27 7.33 8.52 7.82
CA VAL A 27 6.92 7.31 7.13
C VAL A 27 8.16 6.50 6.76
N LEU A 28 8.26 5.29 7.30
CA LEU A 28 9.29 4.33 6.94
C LEU A 28 8.96 3.72 5.59
N ASN A 29 9.63 4.19 4.55
CA ASN A 29 9.37 3.76 3.18
C ASN A 29 10.46 2.82 2.68
N ARG A 30 10.07 1.78 1.95
CA ARG A 30 10.97 0.84 1.30
C ARG A 30 10.81 0.93 -0.20
N PRO A 31 11.89 1.17 -0.96
CA PRO A 31 11.80 1.25 -2.42
C PRO A 31 11.20 -0.01 -3.01
N PHE A 32 10.14 0.13 -3.79
CA PHE A 32 9.48 -0.99 -4.48
C PHE A 32 10.30 -1.47 -5.66
N CYS A 33 10.79 -0.52 -6.45
CA CYS A 33 11.58 -0.80 -7.63
C CYS A 33 12.87 0.03 -7.57
N SER A 34 14.00 -0.62 -7.68
CA SER A 34 15.29 0.04 -7.78
C SER A 34 15.91 -0.22 -9.15
N LYS A 35 16.73 0.72 -9.64
CA LYS A 35 17.45 0.54 -10.92
C LYS A 35 18.19 -0.80 -10.92
N PRO A 36 17.87 -1.71 -11.82
CA PRO A 36 18.48 -3.03 -11.83
C PRO A 36 19.95 -2.94 -12.21
N SER A 37 20.79 -3.68 -11.51
CA SER A 37 22.22 -3.82 -11.87
C SER A 37 22.36 -4.57 -13.19
N VAL A 38 23.16 -4.03 -14.11
CA VAL A 38 23.41 -4.64 -15.44
C VAL A 38 23.90 -6.08 -15.30
N ALA A 39 24.86 -6.34 -14.38
CA ALA A 39 25.38 -7.69 -14.16
C ALA A 39 24.28 -8.67 -13.70
N LYS A 40 23.40 -8.25 -12.78
CA LYS A 40 22.25 -9.08 -12.33
C LYS A 40 21.25 -9.33 -13.45
N VAL A 41 20.99 -8.33 -14.30
CA VAL A 41 20.07 -8.50 -15.43
C VAL A 41 20.64 -9.47 -16.46
N LEU A 42 21.92 -9.37 -16.79
CA LEU A 42 22.58 -10.31 -17.70
C LEU A 42 22.56 -11.74 -17.16
N ALA A 43 22.88 -11.93 -15.88
CA ALA A 43 22.81 -13.26 -15.25
C ALA A 43 21.38 -13.84 -15.31
N LYS A 44 20.36 -13.03 -14.97
CA LYS A 44 18.95 -13.46 -15.10
C LYS A 44 18.53 -13.72 -16.55
N ALA A 45 19.02 -12.91 -17.51
CA ALA A 45 18.73 -13.11 -18.92
C ALA A 45 19.29 -14.45 -19.43
N CYS A 46 20.52 -14.82 -19.04
CA CYS A 46 21.08 -16.13 -19.34
C CYS A 46 20.23 -17.26 -18.73
N CYS A 47 19.83 -17.16 -17.47
CA CYS A 47 18.95 -18.14 -16.84
C CYS A 47 17.59 -18.26 -17.54
N ARG A 48 16.98 -17.12 -17.92
CA ARG A 48 15.70 -17.09 -18.66
C ARG A 48 15.85 -17.71 -20.05
N LEU A 49 16.96 -17.42 -20.73
CA LEU A 49 17.25 -18.03 -22.04
C LEU A 49 17.29 -19.58 -21.96
N LEU A 50 18.04 -20.11 -21.00
CA LEU A 50 18.10 -21.57 -20.76
C LEU A 50 16.72 -22.14 -20.44
N LYS A 51 15.94 -21.49 -19.55
CA LYS A 51 14.57 -21.94 -19.24
C LYS A 51 13.64 -21.86 -20.43
N LYS A 52 13.78 -20.83 -21.29
CA LYS A 52 12.99 -20.66 -22.50
C LYS A 52 13.31 -21.76 -23.52
N MET A 53 14.59 -22.15 -23.66
CA MET A 53 14.99 -23.30 -24.49
C MET A 53 14.39 -24.63 -24.00
N LEU A 54 14.13 -24.73 -22.69
CA LEU A 54 13.48 -25.89 -22.07
C LEU A 54 11.94 -25.79 -22.04
N GLY A 55 11.35 -24.77 -22.67
CA GLY A 55 9.89 -24.57 -22.69
C GLY A 55 9.28 -24.17 -21.32
N ARG A 56 10.10 -23.74 -20.34
CA ARG A 56 9.69 -23.51 -18.96
C ARG A 56 9.50 -22.03 -18.58
N GLU A 57 9.78 -21.10 -19.49
CA GLU A 57 9.76 -19.67 -19.18
C GLU A 57 9.15 -18.86 -20.34
N THR A 58 8.24 -17.96 -20.04
CA THR A 58 7.60 -17.04 -20.99
C THR A 58 8.04 -15.59 -20.84
N VAL A 59 8.74 -15.26 -19.74
CA VAL A 59 9.14 -13.88 -19.41
C VAL A 59 10.22 -13.38 -20.37
N PRO A 60 10.14 -12.14 -20.89
CA PRO A 60 11.15 -11.55 -21.74
C PRO A 60 12.55 -11.51 -21.09
N LEU A 61 13.60 -11.69 -21.89
CA LEU A 61 14.99 -11.75 -21.39
C LEU A 61 15.37 -10.54 -20.52
N PHE A 62 15.03 -9.35 -20.99
CA PHE A 62 15.34 -8.09 -20.32
C PHE A 62 14.14 -7.48 -19.55
N TYR A 63 13.26 -8.33 -19.04
CA TYR A 63 12.07 -7.93 -18.28
C TYR A 63 12.36 -6.92 -17.18
N ASP A 64 13.46 -7.11 -16.43
CA ASP A 64 13.79 -6.22 -15.29
C ASP A 64 14.04 -4.77 -15.73
N PHE A 65 14.66 -4.51 -16.89
CA PHE A 65 14.82 -3.16 -17.43
C PHE A 65 13.52 -2.57 -17.96
N LYS A 66 12.74 -3.39 -18.67
CA LYS A 66 11.43 -2.99 -19.18
C LYS A 66 10.53 -2.59 -18.02
N HIS A 67 10.42 -3.46 -17.03
CA HIS A 67 9.62 -3.22 -15.83
C HIS A 67 10.06 -1.96 -15.06
N TYR A 68 11.38 -1.75 -14.90
CA TYR A 68 11.89 -0.54 -14.26
C TYR A 68 11.52 0.71 -15.03
N LYS A 69 11.66 0.70 -16.36
CA LYS A 69 11.30 1.84 -17.21
C LYS A 69 9.81 2.15 -17.16
N GLU A 70 8.97 1.13 -17.22
CA GLU A 70 7.51 1.27 -17.09
C GLU A 70 7.13 1.81 -15.71
N TYR A 71 7.73 1.26 -14.65
CA TYR A 71 7.49 1.71 -13.29
C TYR A 71 7.85 3.18 -13.10
N THR A 72 8.97 3.66 -13.61
CA THR A 72 9.37 5.08 -13.49
C THR A 72 8.42 6.03 -14.17
N VAL A 73 7.76 5.61 -15.27
CA VAL A 73 6.73 6.41 -15.93
C VAL A 73 5.43 6.42 -15.10
N ILE A 74 5.01 5.23 -14.64
CA ILE A 74 3.76 5.07 -13.87
C ILE A 74 3.83 5.78 -12.52
N SER A 75 4.99 5.73 -11.84
CA SER A 75 5.16 6.27 -10.48
C SER A 75 5.49 7.76 -10.44
N GLN A 76 5.80 8.41 -11.57
CA GLN A 76 6.34 9.79 -11.59
C GLN A 76 5.48 10.79 -10.79
N HIS A 77 4.16 10.76 -10.94
CA HIS A 77 3.26 11.69 -10.25
C HIS A 77 3.07 11.32 -8.77
N THR A 78 3.00 10.02 -8.46
CA THR A 78 2.89 9.56 -7.08
C THR A 78 4.18 9.77 -6.30
N GLU A 79 5.34 9.60 -6.92
CA GLU A 79 6.65 9.91 -6.31
C GLU A 79 6.79 11.40 -6.05
N ALA A 80 6.45 12.26 -7.02
CA ALA A 80 6.46 13.72 -6.84
C ALA A 80 5.52 14.16 -5.70
N PHE A 81 4.33 13.55 -5.61
CA PHE A 81 3.41 13.80 -4.49
C PHE A 81 4.00 13.39 -3.15
N ILE A 82 4.60 12.20 -3.07
CA ILE A 82 5.22 11.68 -1.85
C ILE A 82 6.36 12.61 -1.42
N GLU A 83 7.25 12.98 -2.32
CA GLU A 83 8.38 13.85 -2.04
C GLU A 83 7.94 15.23 -1.53
N LYS A 84 6.84 15.78 -2.08
CA LYS A 84 6.32 17.09 -1.70
C LYS A 84 5.58 17.07 -0.35
N ASN A 85 4.80 16.02 -0.08
CA ASN A 85 3.76 16.05 0.95
C ASN A 85 3.97 15.07 2.11
N ILE A 86 4.91 14.11 2.00
CA ILE A 86 5.09 13.07 3.01
C ILE A 86 6.56 13.03 3.45
N HIS A 87 6.78 13.25 4.76
CA HIS A 87 8.11 13.09 5.33
C HIS A 87 8.46 11.60 5.41
N CYS A 88 9.37 11.15 4.53
CA CYS A 88 9.78 9.76 4.41
C CYS A 88 11.24 9.54 4.82
N ARG A 89 11.50 8.41 5.48
CA ARG A 89 12.86 7.85 5.63
C ARG A 89 12.90 6.50 4.92
N TYR A 90 13.89 6.32 4.04
CA TYR A 90 14.04 5.11 3.26
C TYR A 90 14.95 4.10 3.97
N TYR A 91 14.56 2.82 3.93
CA TYR A 91 15.36 1.71 4.43
C TYR A 91 15.36 0.55 3.42
N LYS A 92 16.40 -0.29 3.46
CA LYS A 92 16.47 -1.47 2.58
C LYS A 92 16.03 -2.75 3.30
N ARG A 93 16.38 -2.88 4.56
CA ARG A 93 16.09 -4.04 5.40
C ARG A 93 15.50 -3.58 6.73
N TYR A 94 14.65 -4.38 7.33
CA TYR A 94 14.11 -4.10 8.67
C TYR A 94 15.22 -3.97 9.73
N THR A 95 16.35 -4.67 9.54
CA THR A 95 17.54 -4.55 10.40
C THR A 95 18.27 -3.21 10.32
N ASP A 96 17.92 -2.37 9.34
CA ASP A 96 18.47 -1.02 9.22
C ASP A 96 17.72 -0.02 10.14
N ILE A 97 16.58 -0.43 10.72
CA ILE A 97 15.78 0.34 11.66
C ILE A 97 16.31 0.03 13.08
N ARG A 98 16.65 1.07 13.85
CA ARG A 98 17.27 0.92 15.17
C ARG A 98 16.36 1.46 16.26
N GLU A 99 16.32 0.81 17.43
CA GLU A 99 15.51 1.23 18.58
C GLU A 99 15.74 2.68 18.98
N ALA A 100 17.01 3.09 19.01
CA ALA A 100 17.42 4.44 19.46
C ALA A 100 16.92 5.60 18.58
N ASP A 101 16.38 5.30 17.42
CA ASP A 101 15.92 6.33 16.48
C ASP A 101 14.41 6.65 16.65
N TRP A 102 13.68 5.92 17.53
CA TRP A 102 12.23 5.96 17.59
C TRP A 102 11.67 5.89 19.01
N ASP A 103 10.65 6.69 19.29
CA ASP A 103 9.82 6.59 20.49
C ASP A 103 8.61 5.67 20.28
N ALA A 104 8.15 5.56 19.04
CA ALA A 104 7.03 4.69 18.67
C ALA A 104 7.16 4.16 17.24
N LEU A 105 6.67 2.94 17.03
CA LEU A 105 6.41 2.36 15.72
C LEU A 105 4.90 2.24 15.53
N VAL A 106 4.40 2.74 14.38
CA VAL A 106 2.99 2.63 14.01
C VAL A 106 2.87 1.80 12.74
N VAL A 107 2.03 0.78 12.75
CA VAL A 107 1.67 -0.02 11.57
C VAL A 107 0.22 0.21 11.20
N GLY A 108 -0.04 0.35 9.93
CA GLY A 108 -1.37 0.60 9.36
C GLY A 108 -1.33 1.87 8.47
N SER A 109 -2.33 2.18 7.79
CA SER A 109 -3.61 1.48 7.63
C SER A 109 -3.52 0.41 6.52
N ASP A 110 -4.46 0.42 5.56
CA ASP A 110 -4.54 -0.49 4.43
C ASP A 110 -4.59 -1.98 4.83
N GLN A 111 -4.58 -2.87 3.85
CA GLN A 111 -4.59 -4.32 4.03
C GLN A 111 -3.21 -4.86 4.45
N ILE A 112 -2.54 -4.16 5.37
CA ILE A 112 -1.18 -4.49 5.78
C ILE A 112 -1.12 -5.85 6.52
N TRP A 113 -2.23 -6.28 7.13
CA TRP A 113 -2.34 -7.59 7.79
C TRP A 113 -2.90 -8.68 6.86
N ARG A 114 -3.09 -8.38 5.56
CA ARG A 114 -3.46 -9.41 4.59
C ARG A 114 -2.28 -10.31 4.27
N ARG A 115 -2.44 -11.63 4.51
CA ARG A 115 -1.35 -12.60 4.38
C ARG A 115 -0.67 -12.57 3.02
N ASN A 116 -1.47 -12.52 1.96
CA ASN A 116 -0.95 -12.61 0.59
C ASN A 116 -0.18 -11.38 0.11
N PHE A 117 -0.23 -10.28 0.84
CA PHE A 117 0.51 -9.05 0.51
C PHE A 117 1.89 -8.98 1.17
N ASN A 118 2.19 -9.94 2.07
CA ASN A 118 3.43 -9.96 2.82
C ASN A 118 4.22 -11.25 2.56
N GLN A 119 5.49 -11.15 2.22
CA GLN A 119 6.37 -12.31 2.12
C GLN A 119 6.54 -13.00 3.49
N LYS A 120 6.67 -12.21 4.54
CA LYS A 120 6.75 -12.62 5.93
C LYS A 120 5.82 -11.73 6.74
N ILE A 121 4.70 -12.29 7.20
CA ILE A 121 3.64 -11.52 7.87
C ILE A 121 4.08 -10.95 9.22
N GLU A 122 5.00 -11.62 9.91
CA GLU A 122 5.52 -11.17 11.19
C GLU A 122 6.24 -9.81 11.12
N ASN A 123 6.77 -9.43 9.96
CA ASN A 123 7.42 -8.12 9.80
C ASN A 123 6.48 -6.95 10.08
N VAL A 124 5.20 -7.09 9.72
CA VAL A 124 4.17 -6.06 9.96
C VAL A 124 3.54 -6.17 11.36
N PHE A 125 4.02 -7.12 12.16
CA PHE A 125 3.83 -7.20 13.60
C PHE A 125 5.11 -6.81 14.37
N PHE A 126 6.08 -6.17 13.68
CA PHE A 126 7.33 -5.69 14.25
C PHE A 126 8.21 -6.78 14.88
N ASP A 127 8.32 -7.94 14.23
CA ASP A 127 9.20 -9.02 14.69
C ASP A 127 10.66 -8.59 14.78
N PHE A 128 11.10 -7.67 13.92
CA PHE A 128 12.45 -7.10 13.95
C PHE A 128 12.71 -6.24 15.20
N ALA A 129 11.67 -5.81 15.89
CA ALA A 129 11.70 -5.00 17.10
C ALA A 129 11.16 -5.77 18.34
N TRP A 130 11.16 -7.11 18.30
CA TRP A 130 10.50 -7.94 19.29
C TRP A 130 11.07 -7.77 20.71
N ASP A 131 12.37 -7.46 20.83
CA ASP A 131 13.12 -7.28 22.07
C ASP A 131 13.31 -5.81 22.48
N TRP A 132 12.86 -4.85 21.67
CA TRP A 132 12.96 -3.43 21.98
C TRP A 132 12.11 -3.06 23.21
N LYS A 133 12.67 -2.29 24.13
CA LYS A 133 12.05 -2.00 25.44
C LYS A 133 11.43 -0.62 25.53
N ASN A 134 12.02 0.37 24.83
CA ASN A 134 11.69 1.78 25.00
C ASN A 134 10.78 2.32 23.89
N VAL A 135 10.42 1.50 22.90
CA VAL A 135 9.62 1.92 21.75
C VAL A 135 8.20 1.39 21.88
N ARG A 136 7.23 2.29 21.81
CA ARG A 136 5.80 1.94 21.77
C ARG A 136 5.45 1.31 20.42
N ARG A 137 4.56 0.32 20.42
CA ARG A 137 4.05 -0.34 19.23
C ARG A 137 2.56 -0.09 19.13
N ILE A 138 2.14 0.43 18.00
CA ILE A 138 0.76 0.83 17.75
C ILE A 138 0.31 0.23 16.42
N ALA A 139 -0.85 -0.42 16.42
CA ALA A 139 -1.55 -0.77 15.19
C ALA A 139 -2.72 0.21 15.01
N TYR A 140 -2.64 1.05 13.97
CA TYR A 140 -3.70 1.99 13.65
C TYR A 140 -4.44 1.58 12.38
N ALA A 141 -5.67 1.11 12.57
CA ALA A 141 -6.59 0.75 11.48
C ALA A 141 -6.01 -0.23 10.43
N PRO A 142 -5.11 -1.21 10.74
CA PRO A 142 -4.77 -2.23 9.76
C PRO A 142 -6.00 -3.07 9.41
N SER A 143 -6.00 -3.63 8.19
CA SER A 143 -7.04 -4.50 7.67
C SER A 143 -6.46 -5.87 7.30
N PHE A 144 -7.23 -6.93 7.52
CA PHE A 144 -6.93 -8.25 6.96
C PHE A 144 -7.38 -8.36 5.50
N GLY A 145 -8.27 -7.45 5.03
CA GLY A 145 -8.81 -7.45 3.68
C GLY A 145 -9.74 -8.62 3.36
N LEU A 146 -10.05 -9.45 4.36
CA LEU A 146 -10.93 -10.61 4.29
C LEU A 146 -11.59 -10.81 5.66
N ASP A 147 -12.79 -11.38 5.66
CA ASP A 147 -13.53 -11.74 6.88
C ASP A 147 -13.17 -13.14 7.39
N THR A 148 -12.20 -13.78 6.73
CA THR A 148 -11.71 -15.12 7.07
C THR A 148 -10.24 -15.07 7.45
N TRP A 149 -9.84 -15.97 8.37
CA TRP A 149 -8.46 -16.08 8.81
C TRP A 149 -7.59 -16.73 7.73
N GLY A 150 -6.50 -16.09 7.35
CA GLY A 150 -5.62 -16.53 6.27
C GLY A 150 -4.20 -16.93 6.68
N TYR A 151 -3.87 -16.94 7.98
CA TYR A 151 -2.54 -17.30 8.47
C TYR A 151 -2.45 -18.79 8.79
N SER A 152 -1.28 -19.38 8.57
CA SER A 152 -0.97 -20.74 9.07
C SER A 152 -0.92 -20.76 10.60
N ASP A 153 -0.96 -21.95 11.19
CA ASP A 153 -0.88 -22.11 12.66
C ASP A 153 0.41 -21.53 13.24
N VAL A 154 1.53 -21.66 12.53
CA VAL A 154 2.83 -21.12 12.93
C VAL A 154 2.79 -19.59 12.89
N GLU A 155 2.32 -19.00 11.81
CA GLU A 155 2.18 -17.54 11.66
C GLU A 155 1.21 -16.98 12.71
N THR A 156 0.09 -17.65 12.93
CA THR A 156 -0.91 -17.29 13.96
C THR A 156 -0.26 -17.23 15.34
N LYS A 157 0.47 -18.28 15.74
CA LYS A 157 1.17 -18.33 17.03
C LYS A 157 2.21 -17.21 17.16
N ASN A 158 3.00 -16.99 16.12
CA ASN A 158 4.03 -15.95 16.10
C ASN A 158 3.40 -14.55 16.21
N CYS A 159 2.41 -14.24 15.36
CA CYS A 159 1.73 -12.95 15.37
C CYS A 159 0.97 -12.70 16.67
N ALA A 160 0.33 -13.74 17.26
CA ALA A 160 -0.32 -13.65 18.57
C ALA A 160 0.68 -13.32 19.68
N GLY A 161 1.90 -13.84 19.62
CA GLY A 161 2.98 -13.48 20.55
C GLY A 161 3.45 -12.05 20.39
N LEU A 162 3.58 -11.58 19.16
CA LEU A 162 4.05 -10.23 18.82
C LEU A 162 3.01 -9.16 19.15
N VAL A 163 1.74 -9.38 18.80
CA VAL A 163 0.68 -8.38 19.00
C VAL A 163 0.44 -8.07 20.49
N LYS A 164 0.70 -9.02 21.38
CA LYS A 164 0.63 -8.81 22.85
C LYS A 164 1.62 -7.77 23.37
N LYS A 165 2.64 -7.43 22.58
CA LYS A 165 3.62 -6.37 22.90
C LYS A 165 3.19 -4.99 22.40
N PHE A 166 2.05 -4.90 21.72
CA PHE A 166 1.52 -3.62 21.27
C PHE A 166 0.89 -2.87 22.44
N ASN A 167 1.14 -1.58 22.48
CA ASN A 167 0.56 -0.67 23.46
C ASN A 167 -0.89 -0.32 23.12
N LEU A 168 -1.20 -0.32 21.80
CA LEU A 168 -2.53 -0.08 21.29
C LEU A 168 -2.73 -0.90 20.01
N VAL A 169 -3.88 -1.56 19.93
CA VAL A 169 -4.31 -2.28 18.73
C VAL A 169 -5.68 -1.76 18.34
N THR A 170 -5.77 -1.24 17.14
CA THR A 170 -7.04 -0.88 16.50
C THR A 170 -7.14 -1.58 15.16
N VAL A 171 -8.34 -1.68 14.58
CA VAL A 171 -8.59 -2.27 13.26
C VAL A 171 -9.62 -1.46 12.49
N ARG A 172 -9.59 -1.54 11.17
CA ARG A 172 -10.45 -0.75 10.29
C ARG A 172 -11.82 -1.35 10.06
N GLU A 173 -11.96 -2.66 10.14
CA GLU A 173 -13.22 -3.37 9.92
C GLU A 173 -13.70 -4.03 11.23
N GLU A 174 -15.02 -4.04 11.42
CA GLU A 174 -15.64 -4.70 12.57
C GLU A 174 -15.37 -6.22 12.58
N SER A 175 -15.38 -6.85 11.40
CA SER A 175 -15.03 -8.27 11.24
C SER A 175 -13.63 -8.60 11.76
N ALA A 176 -12.68 -7.66 11.61
CA ALA A 176 -11.32 -7.82 12.10
C ALA A 176 -11.21 -7.87 13.64
N VAL A 177 -12.19 -7.29 14.37
CA VAL A 177 -12.24 -7.40 15.82
C VAL A 177 -12.39 -8.87 16.22
N GLY A 178 -13.37 -9.57 15.66
CA GLY A 178 -13.60 -10.99 15.91
C GLY A 178 -12.42 -11.88 15.51
N LEU A 179 -11.76 -11.55 14.38
CA LEU A 179 -10.55 -12.28 13.96
C LEU A 179 -9.39 -12.12 14.95
N CYS A 180 -9.17 -10.92 15.47
CA CYS A 180 -8.14 -10.66 16.47
C CYS A 180 -8.44 -11.35 17.79
N GLU A 181 -9.68 -11.29 18.28
CA GLU A 181 -10.08 -11.98 19.52
C GLU A 181 -9.88 -13.49 19.40
N LYS A 182 -10.35 -14.08 18.32
CA LYS A 182 -10.31 -15.52 18.11
C LYS A 182 -8.90 -16.07 17.86
N HIS A 183 -8.09 -15.39 17.07
CA HIS A 183 -6.83 -15.94 16.55
C HIS A 183 -5.58 -15.30 17.16
N LEU A 184 -5.65 -14.04 17.57
CA LEU A 184 -4.50 -13.33 18.15
C LEU A 184 -4.61 -13.16 19.68
N GLY A 185 -5.79 -13.37 20.24
CA GLY A 185 -6.05 -13.28 21.68
C GLY A 185 -5.95 -11.85 22.21
N VAL A 186 -6.29 -10.86 21.37
CA VAL A 186 -6.37 -9.44 21.74
C VAL A 186 -7.71 -8.87 21.27
N LYS A 187 -8.25 -7.91 22.02
CA LYS A 187 -9.49 -7.20 21.65
C LYS A 187 -9.14 -5.80 21.15
N PRO A 188 -9.08 -5.57 19.82
CA PRO A 188 -8.80 -4.27 19.27
C PRO A 188 -10.03 -3.36 19.34
N MET A 189 -9.81 -2.04 19.20
CA MET A 189 -10.87 -1.08 18.93
C MET A 189 -11.12 -0.98 17.42
N HIS A 190 -12.38 -0.94 17.00
CA HIS A 190 -12.75 -0.58 15.65
C HIS A 190 -12.65 0.94 15.48
N VAL A 191 -11.91 1.41 14.47
CA VAL A 191 -11.67 2.84 14.20
C VAL A 191 -11.78 3.14 12.72
N LEU A 192 -11.95 4.41 12.38
CA LEU A 192 -11.99 4.87 11.00
C LEU A 192 -10.61 4.79 10.33
N ASP A 193 -10.65 4.64 9.01
CA ASP A 193 -9.47 4.82 8.17
C ASP A 193 -8.85 6.20 8.38
N PRO A 194 -7.51 6.35 8.40
CA PRO A 194 -6.88 7.63 8.66
C PRO A 194 -7.27 8.74 7.67
N THR A 195 -7.69 8.40 6.46
CA THR A 195 -8.19 9.41 5.52
C THR A 195 -9.45 10.11 5.99
N MET A 196 -10.19 9.54 6.94
CA MET A 196 -11.38 10.13 7.54
C MET A 196 -11.06 11.06 8.74
N LEU A 197 -9.79 11.18 9.12
CA LEU A 197 -9.35 12.04 10.22
C LEU A 197 -9.07 13.49 9.77
N LEU A 198 -8.99 13.73 8.48
CA LEU A 198 -8.78 15.05 7.88
C LEU A 198 -10.08 15.63 7.34
N ASP A 199 -10.17 16.96 7.38
CA ASP A 199 -11.28 17.69 6.80
C ASP A 199 -11.16 17.81 5.28
N ARG A 200 -12.27 18.10 4.62
CA ARG A 200 -12.32 18.36 3.17
C ARG A 200 -11.31 19.41 2.72
N LYS A 201 -11.12 20.49 3.51
CA LYS A 201 -10.17 21.57 3.24
C LYS A 201 -8.73 21.09 3.13
N ASP A 202 -8.36 20.06 3.88
CA ASP A 202 -7.01 19.47 3.83
C ASP A 202 -6.72 18.83 2.47
N TYR A 203 -7.74 18.16 1.90
CA TYR A 203 -7.63 17.55 0.59
C TYR A 203 -7.74 18.58 -0.56
N GLU A 204 -8.59 19.58 -0.40
CA GLU A 204 -8.68 20.70 -1.35
C GLU A 204 -7.35 21.45 -1.46
N ALA A 205 -6.62 21.62 -0.36
CA ALA A 205 -5.31 22.24 -0.37
C ALA A 205 -4.29 21.45 -1.23
N LEU A 206 -4.37 20.11 -1.28
CA LEU A 206 -3.50 19.28 -2.10
C LEU A 206 -3.71 19.49 -3.61
N THR A 207 -4.91 19.90 -4.01
CA THR A 207 -5.29 20.10 -5.41
C THR A 207 -5.24 21.56 -5.84
N SER A 208 -4.98 22.51 -4.93
CA SER A 208 -5.04 23.96 -5.18
C SER A 208 -4.10 24.44 -6.28
N GLU A 209 -2.98 23.75 -6.50
CA GLU A 209 -2.00 24.07 -7.53
C GLU A 209 -2.26 23.35 -8.87
N VAL A 210 -3.22 22.42 -8.90
CA VAL A 210 -3.54 21.66 -10.11
C VAL A 210 -4.32 22.57 -11.07
N LYS A 211 -3.70 22.90 -12.20
CA LYS A 211 -4.30 23.74 -13.25
C LYS A 211 -5.02 22.92 -14.32
N GLU A 212 -4.76 21.63 -14.36
CA GLU A 212 -5.37 20.72 -15.32
C GLU A 212 -6.83 20.53 -14.98
N LYS A 213 -7.69 20.67 -16.00
CA LYS A 213 -9.11 20.36 -15.88
C LYS A 213 -9.33 18.91 -16.27
N SER A 214 -10.22 18.25 -15.58
CA SER A 214 -10.66 16.92 -15.97
C SER A 214 -11.34 16.99 -17.35
N ASP A 215 -11.07 15.98 -18.20
CA ASP A 215 -11.71 15.82 -19.50
C ASP A 215 -13.18 15.39 -19.40
N GLY A 216 -13.66 15.10 -18.21
CA GLY A 216 -15.05 14.72 -17.90
C GLY A 216 -15.43 15.08 -16.48
N ASP A 217 -16.66 14.76 -16.12
CA ASP A 217 -17.34 15.17 -14.89
C ASP A 217 -17.92 13.98 -14.10
N MET A 218 -17.78 12.75 -14.60
CA MET A 218 -18.15 11.52 -13.91
C MET A 218 -16.90 10.68 -13.64
N LEU A 219 -16.46 10.62 -12.39
CA LEU A 219 -15.34 9.76 -11.99
C LEU A 219 -15.78 8.29 -11.98
N VAL A 220 -15.06 7.46 -12.71
CA VAL A 220 -15.29 6.01 -12.78
C VAL A 220 -14.11 5.27 -12.18
N TYR A 221 -14.37 4.50 -11.13
CA TYR A 221 -13.38 3.64 -10.49
C TYR A 221 -13.77 2.17 -10.65
N LEU A 222 -13.05 1.44 -11.48
CA LEU A 222 -13.24 0.01 -11.72
C LEU A 222 -12.06 -0.77 -11.20
N LEU A 223 -12.31 -1.72 -10.28
CA LEU A 223 -11.29 -2.67 -9.81
C LEU A 223 -11.02 -3.74 -10.87
N ASP A 224 -12.09 -4.25 -11.48
CA ASP A 224 -12.03 -5.23 -12.55
C ASP A 224 -12.79 -4.70 -13.78
N PRO A 225 -12.08 -4.30 -14.85
CA PRO A 225 -12.69 -3.76 -16.06
C PRO A 225 -13.25 -4.87 -16.96
N MET A 226 -14.24 -5.60 -16.46
CA MET A 226 -14.99 -6.54 -17.27
C MET A 226 -15.89 -5.79 -18.26
N GLU A 227 -16.17 -6.40 -19.41
CA GLU A 227 -17.01 -5.80 -20.45
C GLU A 227 -18.39 -5.39 -19.92
N SER A 228 -18.99 -6.20 -19.04
CA SER A 228 -20.25 -5.87 -18.37
C SER A 228 -20.19 -4.57 -17.58
N ASN A 229 -19.08 -4.31 -16.87
CA ASN A 229 -18.91 -3.10 -16.09
C ASN A 229 -18.75 -1.85 -16.98
N LEU A 230 -18.09 -2.01 -18.14
CA LEU A 230 -17.95 -0.93 -19.12
C LEU A 230 -19.28 -0.59 -19.79
N VAL A 231 -20.15 -1.60 -20.04
CA VAL A 231 -21.53 -1.36 -20.53
C VAL A 231 -22.31 -0.57 -19.50
N THR A 232 -22.27 -0.95 -18.22
CA THR A 232 -22.95 -0.22 -17.14
C THR A 232 -22.46 1.23 -17.05
N VAL A 233 -21.14 1.48 -17.17
CA VAL A 233 -20.59 2.84 -17.18
C VAL A 233 -21.19 3.68 -18.33
N LYS A 234 -21.27 3.11 -19.53
CA LYS A 234 -21.86 3.81 -20.70
C LYS A 234 -23.34 4.11 -20.48
N GLU A 235 -24.11 3.17 -19.95
CA GLU A 235 -25.53 3.36 -19.66
C GLU A 235 -25.75 4.48 -18.61
N VAL A 236 -25.01 4.43 -17.50
CA VAL A 236 -25.06 5.45 -16.44
C VAL A 236 -24.64 6.82 -16.98
N SER A 237 -23.58 6.88 -17.77
CA SER A 237 -23.11 8.10 -18.44
C SER A 237 -24.19 8.71 -19.33
N ALA A 238 -24.87 7.88 -20.12
CA ALA A 238 -25.94 8.32 -20.99
C ALA A 238 -27.16 8.85 -20.22
N VAL A 239 -27.55 8.16 -19.12
CA VAL A 239 -28.69 8.57 -18.28
C VAL A 239 -28.40 9.87 -17.53
N LEU A 240 -27.18 10.03 -17.02
CA LEU A 240 -26.79 11.21 -16.25
C LEU A 240 -26.33 12.38 -17.12
N HIS A 241 -26.14 12.17 -18.44
CA HIS A 241 -25.53 13.13 -19.35
C HIS A 241 -24.15 13.65 -18.91
N HIS A 242 -23.35 12.77 -18.29
CA HIS A 242 -22.03 13.08 -17.81
C HIS A 242 -20.97 12.30 -18.57
N LYS A 243 -19.83 12.95 -18.85
CA LYS A 243 -18.68 12.33 -19.53
C LYS A 243 -17.85 11.53 -18.52
N PRO A 244 -17.70 10.20 -18.72
CA PRO A 244 -16.92 9.40 -17.80
C PRO A 244 -15.42 9.65 -17.94
N VAL A 245 -14.73 9.73 -16.80
CA VAL A 245 -13.27 9.69 -16.70
C VAL A 245 -12.90 8.49 -15.84
N SER A 246 -12.18 7.55 -16.42
CA SER A 246 -11.76 6.35 -15.73
C SER A 246 -10.53 6.63 -14.88
N TYR A 247 -10.64 6.28 -13.61
CA TYR A 247 -9.51 6.07 -12.72
C TYR A 247 -9.40 4.57 -12.45
N THR A 248 -8.38 3.94 -13.00
CA THR A 248 -8.13 2.52 -12.77
C THR A 248 -6.75 2.36 -12.15
N HIS A 249 -6.61 1.46 -11.17
CA HIS A 249 -5.31 0.97 -10.72
C HIS A 249 -4.61 0.12 -11.77
N LEU A 250 -5.22 -0.02 -12.94
CA LEU A 250 -4.70 -0.82 -14.02
C LEU A 250 -3.48 -0.16 -14.64
N ARG A 251 -2.56 -1.03 -14.95
CA ARG A 251 -1.33 -0.77 -15.68
C ARG A 251 -1.58 0.24 -16.79
N ALA A 252 -0.87 1.36 -16.76
CA ALA A 252 -1.03 2.51 -17.65
C ALA A 252 -0.98 2.20 -19.16
N HIS A 253 -0.79 0.95 -19.56
CA HIS A 253 -0.75 0.50 -20.95
C HIS A 253 -2.08 0.00 -21.50
N GLU A 254 -3.10 -0.22 -20.67
CA GLU A 254 -4.36 -0.84 -21.14
C GLU A 254 -5.54 0.16 -21.17
N THR A 255 -5.41 1.33 -20.57
CA THR A 255 -6.55 2.25 -20.38
C THR A 255 -6.77 3.26 -21.51
N GLY A 256 -5.84 3.42 -22.41
CA GLY A 256 -5.98 4.36 -23.55
C GLY A 256 -6.89 3.89 -24.70
N ALA A 257 -7.40 2.64 -24.64
CA ALA A 257 -8.11 2.03 -25.77
C ALA A 257 -9.60 1.72 -25.50
N TYR A 258 -10.14 2.00 -24.30
CA TYR A 258 -11.46 1.46 -23.92
C TYR A 258 -12.51 2.49 -23.46
N LEU A 259 -12.26 3.79 -23.59
CA LEU A 259 -13.28 4.81 -23.35
C LEU A 259 -13.47 5.68 -24.58
#